data_3be2fa8a6c1df42f4352f993f4db10b4
#
_entry.id   3be2fa8a6c1df42f4352f993f4db10b4
#
_cell.length_a   1.000
_cell.length_b   1.000
_cell.length_c   1.000
_cell.angle_alpha   90.00
_cell.angle_beta   90.00
_cell.angle_gamma   90.00
#
_symmetry.space_group_name_H-M   'P 1'
#
loop_
_entity.id
_entity.type
_entity.pdbx_description
1 polymer ?
#
loop_
_entity_poly.entity_id
_entity_poly.type
_entity_poly.pdbx_seq_one_letter_code
_entity_poly.pdbx_strand_id
1 'polypeptide(L)'
;FSLESLIEEPEGTARIEEMMKSRELSRILHFCMDRLHADYREALYLTYFEDLSYAEAAEVMGKNIKQITNIIYRGKQGLRELLKKEGITNADY
;
A
#
# COMPACT_ATOMS: atom_id res chain seq x y z
N PHE A 1 7.92 0.50 -13.82
CA PHE A 1 7.26 0.66 -12.54
C PHE A 1 6.75 2.08 -12.36
N SER A 2 5.48 2.25 -12.10
CA SER A 2 4.86 3.56 -11.93
C SER A 2 4.21 3.65 -10.56
N LEU A 3 4.56 4.70 -9.81
CA LEU A 3 3.95 4.92 -8.51
C LEU A 3 2.46 5.24 -8.63
N GLU A 4 2.05 5.82 -9.74
CA GLU A 4 0.64 6.13 -9.95
C GLU A 4 -0.20 4.88 -10.08
N SER A 5 0.37 3.81 -10.60
CA SER A 5 -0.30 2.53 -10.69
C SER A 5 -0.66 1.97 -9.32
N LEU A 6 0.08 2.33 -8.28
CA LEU A 6 -0.22 1.88 -6.93
C LEU A 6 -1.55 2.44 -6.42
N ILE A 7 -2.00 3.55 -6.97
CA ILE A 7 -3.19 4.25 -6.50
C ILE A 7 -4.37 4.08 -7.45
N GLU A 8 -4.14 4.26 -8.73
CA GLU A 8 -5.20 4.47 -9.72
C GLU A 8 -5.64 3.23 -10.48
N GLU A 9 -4.81 2.22 -10.54
CA GLU A 9 -5.08 1.05 -11.36
C GLU A 9 -5.37 -0.19 -10.53
N PRO A 10 -6.22 -1.10 -11.02
CA PRO A 10 -6.41 -2.38 -10.36
C PRO A 10 -5.10 -3.15 -10.20
N GLU A 11 -4.17 -2.91 -11.10
CA GLU A 11 -2.84 -3.52 -11.07
C GLU A 11 -1.95 -2.99 -9.96
N GLY A 12 -2.41 -2.03 -9.17
CA GLY A 12 -1.66 -1.53 -8.04
C GLY A 12 -1.21 -2.63 -7.09
N THR A 13 -2.05 -3.63 -6.90
CA THR A 13 -1.71 -4.79 -6.08
C THR A 13 -0.52 -5.55 -6.67
N ALA A 14 -0.52 -5.75 -8.00
CA ALA A 14 0.59 -6.44 -8.66
C ALA A 14 1.90 -5.66 -8.53
N ARG A 15 1.83 -4.33 -8.55
CA ARG A 15 3.04 -3.50 -8.37
C ARG A 15 3.61 -3.65 -6.97
N ILE A 16 2.76 -3.68 -5.97
CA ILE A 16 3.21 -3.89 -4.60
C ILE A 16 3.83 -5.29 -4.46
N GLU A 17 3.21 -6.30 -5.08
CA GLU A 17 3.76 -7.65 -5.07
C GLU A 17 5.13 -7.72 -5.74
N GLU A 18 5.32 -6.99 -6.84
CA GLU A 18 6.61 -6.92 -7.49
C GLU A 18 7.67 -6.30 -6.59
N MET A 19 7.32 -5.24 -5.87
CA MET A 19 8.24 -4.63 -4.92
C MET A 19 8.65 -5.61 -3.82
N MET A 20 7.72 -6.44 -3.39
CA MET A 20 8.00 -7.43 -2.35
C MET A 20 8.97 -8.50 -2.80
N LYS A 21 9.05 -8.77 -4.10
CA LYS A 21 9.99 -9.76 -4.65
C LYS A 21 11.42 -9.26 -4.67
N SER A 22 11.63 -7.95 -4.71
CA SER A 22 12.95 -7.36 -4.62
C SER A 22 13.28 -7.11 -3.15
N ARG A 23 14.40 -7.66 -2.69
CA ARG A 23 14.79 -7.49 -1.28
C ARG A 23 14.94 -6.03 -0.90
N GLU A 24 15.59 -5.25 -1.75
CA GLU A 24 15.82 -3.84 -1.47
C GLU A 24 14.53 -3.02 -1.52
N LEU A 25 13.73 -3.22 -2.56
CA LEU A 25 12.46 -2.51 -2.69
C LEU A 25 11.48 -2.91 -1.59
N SER A 26 11.48 -4.18 -1.20
CA SER A 26 10.65 -4.63 -0.10
C SER A 26 11.04 -3.94 1.21
N ARG A 27 12.33 -3.76 1.43
CA ARG A 27 12.82 -3.08 2.63
C ARG A 27 12.37 -1.62 2.65
N ILE A 28 12.47 -0.94 1.52
CA ILE A 28 12.03 0.44 1.39
C ILE A 28 10.52 0.53 1.60
N LEU A 29 9.77 -0.40 1.02
CA LEU A 29 8.32 -0.44 1.16
C LEU A 29 7.91 -0.58 2.62
N HIS A 30 8.52 -1.52 3.34
CA HIS A 30 8.22 -1.72 4.75
C HIS A 30 8.60 -0.50 5.60
N PHE A 31 9.74 0.10 5.30
CA PHE A 31 10.16 1.32 5.98
C PHE A 31 9.13 2.43 5.81
N CYS A 32 8.65 2.62 4.59
CA CYS A 32 7.64 3.64 4.32
C CYS A 32 6.30 3.31 4.99
N MET A 33 5.90 2.05 4.94
CA MET A 33 4.64 1.63 5.56
C MET A 33 4.67 1.84 7.08
N ASP A 34 5.81 1.63 7.71
CA ASP A 34 5.94 1.84 9.15
C ASP A 34 5.78 3.31 9.54
N ARG A 35 5.92 4.22 8.59
CA ARG A 35 5.75 5.65 8.83
C ARG A 35 4.34 6.14 8.55
N LEU A 36 3.49 5.28 8.02
CA LEU A 36 2.10 5.63 7.78
C LEU A 36 1.30 5.65 9.08
N HIS A 37 0.21 6.41 9.06
CA HIS A 37 -0.76 6.36 10.14
C HIS A 37 -1.20 4.91 10.36
N ALA A 38 -1.45 4.55 11.61
CA ALA A 38 -1.72 3.16 12.00
C ALA A 38 -2.83 2.50 11.20
N ASP A 39 -3.94 3.21 10.97
CA ASP A 39 -5.07 2.64 10.23
C ASP A 39 -4.71 2.35 8.78
N TYR A 40 -3.96 3.25 8.16
CA TYR A 40 -3.52 3.05 6.77
C TYR A 40 -2.58 1.86 6.67
N ARG A 41 -1.62 1.80 7.58
CA ARG A 41 -0.65 0.70 7.61
C ARG A 41 -1.36 -0.62 7.81
N GLU A 42 -2.26 -0.70 8.78
CA GLU A 42 -2.96 -1.94 9.08
C GLU A 42 -3.79 -2.41 7.88
N ALA A 43 -4.56 -1.52 7.28
CA ALA A 43 -5.39 -1.89 6.13
C ALA A 43 -4.55 -2.38 4.96
N LEU A 44 -3.42 -1.72 4.70
CA LEU A 44 -2.53 -2.14 3.62
C LEU A 44 -1.86 -3.48 3.93
N TYR A 45 -1.43 -3.71 5.16
CA TYR A 45 -0.86 -5.00 5.55
C TYR A 45 -1.87 -6.12 5.40
N LEU A 46 -3.09 -5.91 5.87
CA LEU A 46 -4.11 -6.95 5.81
C LEU A 46 -4.47 -7.33 4.36
N THR A 47 -4.55 -6.34 3.48
CA THR A 47 -4.99 -6.60 2.10
C THR A 47 -3.86 -7.02 1.17
N TYR A 48 -2.65 -6.47 1.32
CA TYR A 48 -1.57 -6.77 0.39
C TYR A 48 -0.58 -7.82 0.89
N PHE A 49 -0.42 -7.96 2.20
CA PHE A 49 0.52 -8.94 2.75
C PHE A 49 -0.18 -10.17 3.30
N GLU A 50 -1.38 -10.01 3.84
CA GLU A 50 -2.14 -11.13 4.41
C GLU A 50 -3.20 -11.66 3.44
N ASP A 51 -3.33 -11.06 2.28
CA ASP A 51 -4.28 -11.47 1.23
C ASP A 51 -5.75 -11.45 1.65
N LEU A 52 -6.11 -10.60 2.59
CA LEU A 52 -7.50 -10.47 2.99
C LEU A 52 -8.27 -9.63 1.98
N SER A 53 -9.54 -9.96 1.79
CA SER A 53 -10.44 -9.12 1.03
C SER A 53 -10.74 -7.84 1.82
N TYR A 54 -11.30 -6.84 1.17
CA TYR A 54 -11.71 -5.62 1.85
C TYR A 54 -12.75 -5.92 2.93
N ALA A 55 -13.66 -6.84 2.65
CA ALA A 55 -14.67 -7.24 3.63
C ALA A 55 -14.02 -7.87 4.86
N GLU A 56 -13.05 -8.74 4.63
CA GLU A 56 -12.33 -9.38 5.74
C GLU A 56 -11.51 -8.37 6.54
N ALA A 57 -10.83 -7.47 5.85
CA ALA A 57 -10.07 -6.42 6.52
C ALA A 57 -10.99 -5.50 7.34
N ALA A 58 -12.16 -5.18 6.79
CA ALA A 58 -13.14 -4.38 7.51
C ALA A 58 -13.56 -5.05 8.80
N GLU A 59 -13.79 -6.36 8.75
CA GLU A 59 -14.16 -7.14 9.92
C GLU A 59 -13.06 -7.11 10.98
N VAL A 60 -11.82 -7.33 10.57
CA VAL A 60 -10.68 -7.30 11.48
C VAL A 60 -10.53 -5.94 12.15
N MET A 61 -10.73 -4.87 11.39
CA MET A 61 -10.51 -3.50 11.88
C MET A 61 -11.75 -2.88 12.53
N GLY A 62 -12.88 -3.60 12.57
CA GLY A 62 -14.10 -3.06 13.12
C GLY A 62 -14.68 -1.91 12.30
N LYS A 63 -14.55 -1.98 10.99
CA LYS A 63 -15.00 -0.94 10.07
C LYS A 63 -15.87 -1.56 8.97
N ASN A 64 -16.54 -0.71 8.18
CA ASN A 64 -17.27 -1.21 7.02
C ASN A 64 -16.41 -1.14 5.76
N ILE A 65 -16.89 -1.76 4.69
CA ILE A 65 -16.13 -1.84 3.43
C ILE A 65 -15.83 -0.46 2.85
N LYS A 66 -16.79 0.47 2.96
CA LYS A 66 -16.59 1.82 2.46
C LYS A 66 -15.47 2.54 3.19
N GLN A 67 -15.43 2.37 4.50
CA GLN A 67 -14.35 2.95 5.31
C GLN A 67 -13.00 2.34 4.93
N ILE A 68 -12.94 1.03 4.75
CA ILE A 68 -11.71 0.36 4.34
C ILE A 68 -11.26 0.83 2.96
N THR A 69 -12.19 0.98 2.01
CA THR A 69 -11.87 1.47 0.67
C THR A 69 -11.21 2.85 0.74
N ASN A 70 -11.78 3.74 1.55
CA ASN A 70 -11.22 5.08 1.73
C ASN A 70 -9.86 5.05 2.41
N ILE A 71 -9.72 4.22 3.43
CA ILE A 71 -8.46 4.07 4.17
C ILE A 71 -7.37 3.57 3.24
N ILE A 72 -7.66 2.56 2.43
CA ILE A 72 -6.69 2.00 1.49
C ILE A 72 -6.32 3.04 0.43
N TYR A 73 -7.29 3.76 -0.10
CA TYR A 73 -7.03 4.80 -1.08
C TYR A 73 -6.06 5.86 -0.52
N ARG A 74 -6.38 6.36 0.67
CA ARG A 74 -5.54 7.38 1.32
C ARG A 74 -4.20 6.81 1.74
N GLY A 75 -4.19 5.57 2.18
CA GLY A 75 -2.94 4.89 2.56
C GLY A 75 -2.00 4.76 1.38
N LYS A 76 -2.53 4.41 0.21
CA LYS A 76 -1.72 4.34 -1.00
C LYS A 76 -1.15 5.70 -1.39
N GLN A 77 -1.97 6.76 -1.25
CA GLN A 77 -1.48 8.10 -1.53
C GLN A 77 -0.34 8.49 -0.58
N GLY A 78 -0.52 8.20 0.70
CA GLY A 78 0.54 8.47 1.70
C GLY A 78 1.79 7.66 1.42
N LEU A 79 1.63 6.41 1.05
CA LEU A 79 2.74 5.54 0.70
C LEU A 79 3.49 6.10 -0.51
N ARG A 80 2.77 6.54 -1.52
CA ARG A 80 3.36 7.14 -2.70
C ARG A 80 4.25 8.34 -2.34
N GLU A 81 3.74 9.21 -1.46
CA GLU A 81 4.50 10.39 -1.04
C GLU A 81 5.79 10.00 -0.29
N LEU A 82 5.69 8.99 0.57
CA LEU A 82 6.85 8.52 1.30
C LEU A 82 7.88 7.86 0.38
N LEU A 83 7.41 7.09 -0.61
CA LEU A 83 8.30 6.50 -1.59
C LEU A 83 9.02 7.55 -2.40
N LYS A 84 8.34 8.65 -2.76
CA LYS A 84 8.99 9.76 -3.46
C LYS A 84 10.12 10.36 -2.63
N LYS A 85 9.91 10.49 -1.33
CA LYS A 85 10.95 11.03 -0.44
C LYS A 85 12.17 10.12 -0.38
N GLU A 86 11.96 8.82 -0.61
CA GLU A 86 13.06 7.85 -0.63
C GLU A 86 13.68 7.73 -2.03
N GLY A 87 13.25 8.57 -2.97
CA GLY A 87 13.80 8.55 -4.31
C GLY A 87 13.16 7.56 -5.26
N ILE A 88 12.09 6.91 -4.85
CA ILE A 88 11.37 5.96 -5.71
C ILE A 88 10.32 6.72 -6.49
N THR A 89 10.63 7.01 -7.76
CA THR A 89 9.75 7.78 -8.63
C THR A 89 9.54 7.04 -9.94
N ASN A 90 8.59 7.54 -10.73
CA ASN A 90 8.33 6.97 -12.06
C ASN A 90 9.53 7.09 -12.98
N ALA A 91 10.36 8.10 -12.79
CA ALA A 91 11.53 8.34 -13.63
C ALA A 91 12.63 7.30 -13.39
N ASP A 92 12.59 6.62 -12.27
CA ASP A 92 13.62 5.65 -11.91
C ASP A 92 13.35 4.25 -12.46
N TYR A 93 12.22 4.07 -13.15
CA TYR A 93 11.81 2.74 -13.64
C TYR A 93 11.26 2.76 -15.05
#